data_bf8327e2958fbdee92ce70975a6189d5
#
_entry.id   bf8327e2958fbdee92ce70975a6189d5
#
_cell.length_a   1.000
_cell.length_b   1.000
_cell.length_c   1.000
_cell.angle_alpha   90.00
_cell.angle_beta   90.00
_cell.angle_gamma   90.00
#
_symmetry.space_group_name_H-M   'P 1'
#
loop_
_entity.id
_entity.type
_entity.pdbx_description
1 polymer ?
#
loop_
_entity_poly.entity_id
_entity_poly.type
_entity_poly.pdbx_seq_one_letter_code
_entity_poly.pdbx_strand_id
1 'polypeptide(L)'
;MQRATRATGVAAAVIVAGALFLGPGVSPAAAQAPPPYGPAITLEQAKKAMAAAEAEARKNNWNVVISIIDSAARLVMLQRMDNTQYGSIDIATGKATTAVNFRRPSKALEDVIAGGGAGLRLLGVQGMTPLEGGIPIVVDGKLIGGIGVSGVTSQQDAQIAKASADAAK
;
A
#
# COMPACT_ATOMS: atom_id res chain seq x y z
N MET A 1 42.11 63.10 55.40
CA MET A 1 41.26 63.67 54.36
C MET A 1 41.54 63.01 53.03
N GLN A 2 40.75 62.01 52.65
CA GLN A 2 40.85 61.35 51.32
C GLN A 2 39.45 61.30 50.77
N ARG A 3 39.24 61.92 49.62
CA ARG A 3 37.99 61.91 48.85
C ARG A 3 37.87 60.63 48.08
N ALA A 4 36.77 59.90 48.25
CA ALA A 4 36.37 58.77 47.47
C ALA A 4 35.69 59.21 46.17
N THR A 5 36.25 58.92 45.05
CA THR A 5 35.62 59.08 43.72
C THR A 5 34.78 57.84 43.40
N ARG A 6 33.46 58.09 43.20
CA ARG A 6 32.54 57.03 42.68
C ARG A 6 32.65 56.92 41.16
N ALA A 7 32.94 55.74 40.68
CA ALA A 7 32.86 55.42 39.27
C ALA A 7 31.48 54.77 38.97
N THR A 8 30.71 55.45 38.14
CA THR A 8 29.43 54.99 37.62
C THR A 8 29.71 54.12 36.39
N GLY A 9 29.54 52.79 36.53
CA GLY A 9 29.61 51.86 35.42
C GLY A 9 28.25 51.77 34.73
N VAL A 10 28.21 52.13 33.45
CA VAL A 10 27.05 51.94 32.57
C VAL A 10 27.12 50.51 32.03
N ALA A 11 26.19 49.65 32.41
CA ALA A 11 26.03 48.31 31.86
C ALA A 11 25.25 48.40 30.53
N ALA A 12 25.90 48.14 29.43
CA ALA A 12 25.25 48.02 28.14
C ALA A 12 24.60 46.64 28.03
N ALA A 13 23.27 46.57 27.98
CA ALA A 13 22.52 45.36 27.72
C ALA A 13 22.56 45.07 26.22
N VAL A 14 23.24 43.99 25.83
CA VAL A 14 23.21 43.45 24.45
C VAL A 14 21.92 42.61 24.31
N ILE A 15 20.95 43.12 23.58
CA ILE A 15 19.76 42.38 23.18
C ILE A 15 20.13 41.58 21.95
N VAL A 16 20.33 40.23 22.12
CA VAL A 16 20.46 39.29 21.01
C VAL A 16 19.05 38.97 20.51
N ALA A 17 18.65 39.58 19.41
CA ALA A 17 17.43 39.23 18.71
C ALA A 17 17.64 37.87 18.00
N GLY A 18 17.20 36.80 18.63
CA GLY A 18 17.13 35.46 18.01
C GLY A 18 16.05 35.45 16.94
N ALA A 19 16.43 35.51 15.67
CA ALA A 19 15.50 35.22 14.56
C ALA A 19 15.13 33.74 14.60
N LEU A 20 13.91 33.41 15.04
CA LEU A 20 13.33 32.06 14.81
C LEU A 20 13.14 31.89 13.30
N PHE A 21 14.01 31.14 12.67
CA PHE A 21 13.75 30.59 11.36
C PHE A 21 12.66 29.52 11.49
N LEU A 22 11.40 29.89 11.25
CA LEU A 22 10.34 28.97 10.94
C LEU A 22 10.63 28.41 9.54
N GLY A 23 11.31 27.26 9.49
CA GLY A 23 11.44 26.47 8.28
C GLY A 23 10.04 26.12 7.73
N PRO A 24 9.88 25.93 6.39
CA PRO A 24 8.61 25.53 5.82
C PRO A 24 8.15 24.23 6.50
N GLY A 25 7.06 24.33 7.28
CA GLY A 25 6.45 23.18 7.95
C GLY A 25 6.07 22.15 6.91
N VAL A 26 6.68 20.96 6.97
CA VAL A 26 6.25 19.82 6.20
C VAL A 26 4.86 19.47 6.73
N SER A 27 3.81 19.90 6.03
CA SER A 27 2.45 19.47 6.32
C SER A 27 2.43 17.93 6.25
N PRO A 28 1.94 17.22 7.27
CA PRO A 28 1.77 15.79 7.17
C PRO A 28 0.85 15.52 5.96
N ALA A 29 1.32 14.73 5.00
CA ALA A 29 0.50 14.34 3.87
C ALA A 29 -0.82 13.78 4.43
N ALA A 30 -1.92 14.45 4.14
CA ALA A 30 -3.24 14.00 4.57
C ALA A 30 -3.41 12.57 4.05
N ALA A 31 -3.65 11.61 4.95
CA ALA A 31 -3.87 10.22 4.57
C ALA A 31 -5.05 10.19 3.59
N GLN A 32 -4.77 9.81 2.35
CA GLN A 32 -5.80 9.77 1.32
C GLN A 32 -6.87 8.77 1.73
N ALA A 33 -8.14 9.21 1.76
CA ALA A 33 -9.25 8.35 2.13
C ALA A 33 -9.30 7.13 1.17
N PRO A 34 -9.54 5.93 1.69
CA PRO A 34 -9.66 4.75 0.84
C PRO A 34 -10.78 4.93 -0.20
N PRO A 35 -10.62 4.45 -1.45
CA PRO A 35 -11.64 4.60 -2.49
C PRO A 35 -12.96 3.97 -2.05
N PRO A 36 -14.13 4.61 -2.32
CA PRO A 36 -15.41 4.00 -2.04
C PRO A 36 -15.62 2.75 -2.92
N TYR A 37 -16.45 1.82 -2.44
CA TYR A 37 -16.85 0.68 -3.26
C TYR A 37 -17.71 1.15 -4.44
N GLY A 38 -17.44 0.57 -5.61
CA GLY A 38 -18.17 0.76 -6.86
C GLY A 38 -18.94 -0.48 -7.27
N PRO A 39 -19.46 -0.50 -8.51
CA PRO A 39 -20.05 -1.71 -9.09
C PRO A 39 -19.02 -2.83 -9.15
N ALA A 40 -19.48 -4.08 -9.24
CA ALA A 40 -18.59 -5.22 -9.43
C ALA A 40 -17.85 -5.11 -10.76
N ILE A 41 -16.58 -5.55 -10.78
CA ILE A 41 -15.80 -5.70 -12.02
C ILE A 41 -16.56 -6.59 -13.01
N THR A 42 -16.65 -6.18 -14.26
CA THR A 42 -17.26 -7.01 -15.31
C THR A 42 -16.33 -8.15 -15.73
N LEU A 43 -16.90 -9.23 -16.28
CA LEU A 43 -16.11 -10.33 -16.80
C LEU A 43 -15.13 -9.88 -17.90
N GLU A 44 -15.52 -8.92 -18.74
CA GLU A 44 -14.65 -8.36 -19.77
C GLU A 44 -13.45 -7.62 -19.19
N GLN A 45 -13.65 -6.82 -18.16
CA GLN A 45 -12.56 -6.16 -17.44
C GLN A 45 -11.65 -7.19 -16.75
N ALA A 46 -12.24 -8.20 -16.12
CA ALA A 46 -11.51 -9.28 -15.47
C ALA A 46 -10.65 -10.07 -16.47
N LYS A 47 -11.16 -10.36 -17.69
CA LYS A 47 -10.38 -11.02 -18.76
C LYS A 47 -9.21 -10.15 -19.22
N LYS A 48 -9.39 -8.84 -19.38
CA LYS A 48 -8.30 -7.91 -19.74
C LYS A 48 -7.23 -7.89 -18.64
N ALA A 49 -7.65 -7.80 -17.38
CA ALA A 49 -6.77 -7.83 -16.23
C ALA A 49 -5.98 -9.16 -16.16
N MET A 50 -6.65 -10.30 -16.35
CA MET A 50 -6.04 -11.63 -16.36
C MET A 50 -5.00 -11.75 -17.47
N ALA A 51 -5.34 -11.33 -18.69
CA ALA A 51 -4.42 -11.40 -19.83
C ALA A 51 -3.16 -10.57 -19.62
N ALA A 52 -3.29 -9.38 -19.04
CA ALA A 52 -2.15 -8.51 -18.72
C ALA A 52 -1.26 -9.12 -17.63
N ALA A 53 -1.87 -9.71 -16.59
CA ALA A 53 -1.13 -10.42 -15.54
C ALA A 53 -0.34 -11.62 -16.12
N GLU A 54 -0.99 -12.44 -16.94
CA GLU A 54 -0.34 -13.59 -17.56
C GLU A 54 0.79 -13.15 -18.50
N ALA A 55 0.60 -12.10 -19.30
CA ALA A 55 1.62 -11.57 -20.17
C ALA A 55 2.86 -11.10 -19.40
N GLU A 56 2.66 -10.35 -18.29
CA GLU A 56 3.77 -9.91 -17.44
C GLU A 56 4.49 -11.10 -16.79
N ALA A 57 3.74 -12.10 -16.29
CA ALA A 57 4.31 -13.31 -15.71
C ALA A 57 5.15 -14.08 -16.74
N ARG A 58 4.64 -14.30 -17.95
CA ARG A 58 5.34 -15.02 -19.05
C ARG A 58 6.59 -14.28 -19.50
N LYS A 59 6.53 -12.96 -19.64
CA LYS A 59 7.67 -12.11 -20.01
C LYS A 59 8.87 -12.31 -19.07
N ASN A 60 8.61 -12.56 -17.79
CA ASN A 60 9.63 -12.73 -16.77
C ASN A 60 9.92 -14.21 -16.43
N ASN A 61 9.28 -15.18 -17.10
CA ASN A 61 9.35 -16.60 -16.80
C ASN A 61 8.95 -16.94 -15.35
N TRP A 62 7.90 -16.30 -14.85
CA TRP A 62 7.36 -16.51 -13.50
C TRP A 62 6.09 -17.33 -13.55
N ASN A 63 6.07 -18.45 -12.81
CA ASN A 63 4.89 -19.29 -12.69
C ASN A 63 4.11 -18.89 -11.44
N VAL A 64 2.88 -18.41 -11.64
CA VAL A 64 2.07 -17.82 -10.58
C VAL A 64 0.62 -18.29 -10.63
N VAL A 65 -0.09 -18.09 -9.54
CA VAL A 65 -1.54 -18.04 -9.49
C VAL A 65 -1.98 -16.58 -9.54
N ILE A 66 -2.98 -16.29 -10.35
CA ILE A 66 -3.61 -14.99 -10.50
C ILE A 66 -5.07 -15.15 -10.09
N SER A 67 -5.54 -14.36 -9.13
CA SER A 67 -6.92 -14.36 -8.65
C SER A 67 -7.52 -12.97 -8.80
N ILE A 68 -8.68 -12.86 -9.46
CA ILE A 68 -9.45 -11.63 -9.63
C ILE A 68 -10.79 -11.79 -8.93
N ILE A 69 -11.12 -10.85 -8.06
CA ILE A 69 -12.35 -10.82 -7.29
C ILE A 69 -13.11 -9.51 -7.54
N ASP A 70 -14.39 -9.52 -7.27
CA ASP A 70 -15.25 -8.33 -7.39
C ASP A 70 -15.18 -7.40 -6.16
N SER A 71 -15.96 -6.31 -6.17
CA SER A 71 -16.03 -5.35 -5.08
C SER A 71 -16.65 -5.91 -3.79
N ALA A 72 -17.32 -7.06 -3.84
CA ALA A 72 -17.83 -7.80 -2.69
C ALA A 72 -16.89 -8.93 -2.23
N ALA A 73 -15.64 -8.94 -2.72
CA ALA A 73 -14.62 -9.96 -2.46
C ALA A 73 -15.05 -11.38 -2.91
N ARG A 74 -15.85 -11.49 -4.00
CA ARG A 74 -16.23 -12.78 -4.58
C ARG A 74 -15.37 -13.09 -5.80
N LEU A 75 -15.00 -14.36 -5.94
CA LEU A 75 -14.16 -14.82 -7.05
C LEU A 75 -14.87 -14.60 -8.39
N VAL A 76 -14.17 -13.93 -9.31
CA VAL A 76 -14.60 -13.75 -10.72
C VAL A 76 -13.76 -14.65 -11.64
N MET A 77 -12.44 -14.64 -11.49
CA MET A 77 -11.52 -15.47 -12.26
C MET A 77 -10.35 -15.92 -11.41
N LEU A 78 -9.90 -17.15 -11.67
CA LEU A 78 -8.65 -17.68 -11.12
C LEU A 78 -7.92 -18.46 -12.20
N GLN A 79 -6.63 -18.19 -12.34
CA GLN A 79 -5.76 -18.94 -13.25
C GLN A 79 -4.50 -19.37 -12.50
N ARG A 80 -4.21 -20.66 -12.52
CA ARG A 80 -2.94 -21.21 -12.05
C ARG A 80 -2.11 -21.60 -13.26
N MET A 81 -0.94 -20.99 -13.42
CA MET A 81 0.02 -21.37 -14.46
C MET A 81 0.66 -22.73 -14.11
N ASP A 82 1.12 -23.43 -15.14
CA ASP A 82 1.76 -24.73 -14.95
C ASP A 82 2.97 -24.64 -14.02
N ASN A 83 3.19 -25.68 -13.24
CA ASN A 83 4.27 -25.78 -12.25
C ASN A 83 4.23 -24.76 -11.09
N THR A 84 3.13 -23.99 -10.97
CA THR A 84 2.94 -23.15 -9.78
C THR A 84 2.58 -24.01 -8.57
N GLN A 85 3.16 -23.71 -7.43
CA GLN A 85 2.88 -24.38 -6.16
C GLN A 85 1.40 -24.28 -5.77
N TYR A 86 0.84 -25.36 -5.20
CA TYR A 86 -0.61 -25.43 -4.88
C TYR A 86 -1.04 -24.41 -3.83
N GLY A 87 -0.22 -24.14 -2.80
CA GLY A 87 -0.53 -23.16 -1.74
C GLY A 87 -0.73 -21.75 -2.27
N SER A 88 -0.22 -21.42 -3.46
CA SER A 88 -0.42 -20.12 -4.08
C SER A 88 -1.87 -19.83 -4.48
N ILE A 89 -2.74 -20.85 -4.59
CA ILE A 89 -4.16 -20.66 -4.88
C ILE A 89 -4.83 -19.85 -3.78
N ASP A 90 -4.69 -20.31 -2.54
CA ASP A 90 -5.28 -19.67 -1.37
C ASP A 90 -4.61 -18.32 -1.07
N ILE A 91 -3.27 -18.25 -1.22
CA ILE A 91 -2.52 -17.01 -0.97
C ILE A 91 -2.91 -15.92 -1.98
N ALA A 92 -3.01 -16.23 -3.27
CA ALA A 92 -3.41 -15.24 -4.29
C ALA A 92 -4.83 -14.72 -4.01
N THR A 93 -5.77 -15.62 -3.72
CA THR A 93 -7.15 -15.25 -3.38
C THR A 93 -7.21 -14.44 -2.08
N GLY A 94 -6.45 -14.82 -1.08
CA GLY A 94 -6.34 -14.10 0.20
C GLY A 94 -5.75 -12.69 0.04
N LYS A 95 -4.71 -12.53 -0.80
CA LYS A 95 -4.14 -11.20 -1.12
C LYS A 95 -5.17 -10.31 -1.83
N ALA A 96 -5.92 -10.84 -2.82
CA ALA A 96 -6.98 -10.11 -3.49
C ALA A 96 -8.07 -9.69 -2.49
N THR A 97 -8.55 -10.63 -1.66
CA THR A 97 -9.56 -10.38 -0.62
C THR A 97 -9.10 -9.31 0.37
N THR A 98 -7.84 -9.36 0.78
CA THR A 98 -7.23 -8.34 1.65
C THR A 98 -7.26 -6.97 0.98
N ALA A 99 -6.87 -6.88 -0.29
CA ALA A 99 -6.85 -5.63 -1.03
C ALA A 99 -8.25 -4.99 -1.15
N VAL A 100 -9.29 -5.79 -1.39
CA VAL A 100 -10.68 -5.30 -1.48
C VAL A 100 -11.23 -4.93 -0.12
N ASN A 101 -11.13 -5.80 0.87
CA ASN A 101 -11.74 -5.58 2.18
C ASN A 101 -11.14 -4.38 2.91
N PHE A 102 -9.84 -4.14 2.75
CA PHE A 102 -9.14 -3.01 3.37
C PHE A 102 -8.98 -1.82 2.41
N ARG A 103 -9.42 -1.92 1.16
CA ARG A 103 -9.40 -0.89 0.12
C ARG A 103 -8.02 -0.25 -0.06
N ARG A 104 -6.98 -1.08 -0.01
CA ARG A 104 -5.56 -0.69 -0.14
C ARG A 104 -4.71 -1.88 -0.57
N PRO A 105 -3.54 -1.68 -1.15
CA PRO A 105 -2.62 -2.77 -1.41
C PRO A 105 -2.32 -3.57 -0.14
N SER A 106 -2.25 -4.90 -0.25
CA SER A 106 -1.91 -5.80 0.88
C SER A 106 -0.54 -5.48 1.48
N LYS A 107 0.38 -4.93 0.68
CA LYS A 107 1.68 -4.38 1.13
C LYS A 107 1.55 -3.38 2.29
N ALA A 108 0.54 -2.52 2.27
CA ALA A 108 0.35 -1.54 3.33
C ALA A 108 0.09 -2.18 4.70
N LEU A 109 -0.51 -3.38 4.73
CA LEU A 109 -0.73 -4.13 5.96
C LEU A 109 0.51 -4.95 6.35
N GLU A 110 1.24 -5.48 5.37
CA GLU A 110 2.55 -6.11 5.57
C GLU A 110 3.52 -5.13 6.25
N ASP A 111 3.61 -3.88 5.77
CA ASP A 111 4.48 -2.86 6.34
C ASP A 111 4.13 -2.51 7.78
N VAL A 112 2.83 -2.44 8.10
CA VAL A 112 2.39 -2.22 9.49
C VAL A 112 2.83 -3.35 10.41
N ILE A 113 2.75 -4.60 9.96
CA ILE A 113 3.21 -5.76 10.74
C ILE A 113 4.74 -5.75 10.86
N ALA A 114 5.44 -5.49 9.75
CA ALA A 114 6.90 -5.42 9.72
C ALA A 114 7.47 -4.33 10.65
N GLY A 115 6.72 -3.23 10.86
CA GLY A 115 7.05 -2.19 11.83
C GLY A 115 6.97 -2.63 13.30
N GLY A 116 6.38 -3.80 13.59
CA GLY A 116 6.28 -4.35 14.95
C GLY A 116 5.33 -3.58 15.87
N GLY A 117 5.55 -3.71 17.17
CA GLY A 117 4.78 -3.00 18.19
C GLY A 117 3.26 -3.21 18.05
N ALA A 118 2.49 -2.12 18.05
CA ALA A 118 1.04 -2.16 17.90
C ALA A 118 0.58 -2.74 16.54
N GLY A 119 1.44 -2.76 15.53
CA GLY A 119 1.14 -3.35 14.22
C GLY A 119 0.93 -4.87 14.28
N LEU A 120 1.55 -5.55 15.24
CA LEU A 120 1.43 -7.02 15.39
C LEU A 120 -0.01 -7.48 15.70
N ARG A 121 -0.87 -6.60 16.22
CA ARG A 121 -2.30 -6.92 16.43
C ARG A 121 -3.03 -7.31 15.14
N LEU A 122 -2.51 -6.90 13.96
CA LEU A 122 -3.09 -7.29 12.69
C LEU A 122 -2.97 -8.80 12.41
N LEU A 123 -2.03 -9.51 13.04
CA LEU A 123 -1.91 -10.96 12.93
C LEU A 123 -3.14 -11.71 13.50
N GLY A 124 -3.93 -11.06 14.38
CA GLY A 124 -5.19 -11.60 14.90
C GLY A 124 -6.40 -11.33 14.01
N VAL A 125 -6.28 -10.58 12.92
CA VAL A 125 -7.40 -10.26 12.03
C VAL A 125 -7.63 -11.42 11.07
N GLN A 126 -8.77 -12.09 11.20
CA GLN A 126 -9.12 -13.22 10.34
C GLN A 126 -9.45 -12.77 8.91
N GLY A 127 -9.20 -13.64 7.94
CA GLY A 127 -9.49 -13.36 6.52
C GLY A 127 -8.55 -12.34 5.88
N MET A 128 -7.44 -12.03 6.52
CA MET A 128 -6.41 -11.14 6.01
C MET A 128 -5.16 -11.95 5.62
N THR A 129 -4.65 -11.70 4.43
CA THR A 129 -3.35 -12.20 3.95
C THR A 129 -2.44 -10.99 3.70
N PRO A 130 -1.70 -10.53 4.72
CA PRO A 130 -0.90 -9.30 4.66
C PRO A 130 0.47 -9.57 4.01
N LEU A 131 0.43 -10.04 2.78
CA LEU A 131 1.59 -10.30 1.93
C LEU A 131 1.47 -9.45 0.66
N GLU A 132 2.54 -8.80 0.26
CA GLU A 132 2.56 -7.98 -0.95
C GLU A 132 2.18 -8.80 -2.20
N GLY A 133 1.43 -8.20 -3.14
CA GLY A 133 0.91 -8.85 -4.34
C GLY A 133 -0.62 -8.81 -4.45
N GLY A 134 -1.32 -8.22 -3.47
CA GLY A 134 -2.75 -7.88 -3.55
C GLY A 134 -2.95 -6.40 -3.87
N ILE A 135 -3.68 -6.08 -4.94
CA ILE A 135 -3.91 -4.69 -5.39
C ILE A 135 -5.40 -4.47 -5.66
N PRO A 136 -6.01 -3.38 -5.13
CA PRO A 136 -7.37 -3.01 -5.47
C PRO A 136 -7.44 -2.52 -6.93
N ILE A 137 -8.49 -2.93 -7.64
CA ILE A 137 -8.80 -2.43 -8.98
C ILE A 137 -9.76 -1.25 -8.81
N VAL A 138 -9.27 -0.06 -9.20
CA VAL A 138 -10.01 1.20 -9.03
C VAL A 138 -10.22 1.84 -10.40
N VAL A 139 -11.50 2.11 -10.75
CA VAL A 139 -11.92 2.78 -11.97
C VAL A 139 -12.80 3.96 -11.59
N ASP A 140 -12.55 5.13 -12.17
CA ASP A 140 -13.25 6.38 -11.88
C ASP A 140 -13.34 6.69 -10.37
N GLY A 141 -12.23 6.43 -9.66
CA GLY A 141 -12.13 6.65 -8.22
C GLY A 141 -12.89 5.66 -7.33
N LYS A 142 -13.54 4.63 -7.91
CA LYS A 142 -14.31 3.60 -7.20
C LYS A 142 -13.63 2.25 -7.28
N LEU A 143 -13.60 1.53 -6.16
CA LEU A 143 -13.11 0.16 -6.10
C LEU A 143 -14.14 -0.78 -6.72
N ILE A 144 -13.78 -1.43 -7.83
CA ILE A 144 -14.65 -2.36 -8.55
C ILE A 144 -14.27 -3.83 -8.32
N GLY A 145 -13.10 -4.08 -7.76
CA GLY A 145 -12.60 -5.42 -7.49
C GLY A 145 -11.16 -5.40 -6.98
N GLY A 146 -10.52 -6.54 -7.00
CA GLY A 146 -9.12 -6.69 -6.62
C GLY A 146 -8.44 -7.84 -7.33
N ILE A 147 -7.14 -7.75 -7.43
CA ILE A 147 -6.28 -8.80 -7.91
C ILE A 147 -5.32 -9.25 -6.82
N GLY A 148 -5.03 -10.54 -6.77
CA GLY A 148 -3.96 -11.13 -5.99
C GLY A 148 -3.13 -12.07 -6.83
N VAL A 149 -1.83 -12.00 -6.65
CA VAL A 149 -0.84 -12.85 -7.33
C VAL A 149 0.03 -13.55 -6.30
N SER A 150 0.34 -14.81 -6.54
CA SER A 150 1.24 -15.59 -5.70
C SER A 150 1.96 -16.67 -6.52
N GLY A 151 3.27 -16.81 -6.29
CA GLY A 151 4.05 -17.88 -6.92
C GLY A 151 5.55 -17.64 -6.91
N VAL A 152 5.95 -16.37 -6.78
CA VAL A 152 7.36 -15.94 -6.77
C VAL A 152 7.63 -15.08 -5.53
N THR A 153 8.56 -14.13 -5.56
CA THR A 153 8.72 -13.21 -4.44
C THR A 153 7.54 -12.23 -4.37
N SER A 154 7.23 -11.73 -3.17
CA SER A 154 6.11 -10.81 -2.99
C SER A 154 6.20 -9.56 -3.87
N GLN A 155 7.40 -9.05 -4.11
CA GLN A 155 7.66 -7.89 -4.98
C GLN A 155 7.36 -8.23 -6.47
N GLN A 156 7.74 -9.44 -6.91
CA GLN A 156 7.45 -9.91 -8.27
C GLN A 156 5.95 -10.17 -8.45
N ASP A 157 5.29 -10.75 -7.45
CA ASP A 157 3.83 -10.91 -7.40
C ASP A 157 3.13 -9.54 -7.55
N ALA A 158 3.63 -8.51 -6.84
CA ALA A 158 3.09 -7.15 -6.92
C ALA A 158 3.30 -6.50 -8.29
N GLN A 159 4.43 -6.75 -8.96
CA GLN A 159 4.68 -6.26 -10.32
C GLN A 159 3.62 -6.79 -11.28
N ILE A 160 3.32 -8.08 -11.23
CA ILE A 160 2.27 -8.72 -12.05
C ILE A 160 0.90 -8.15 -11.69
N ALA A 161 0.59 -8.05 -10.38
CA ALA A 161 -0.68 -7.52 -9.91
C ALA A 161 -0.92 -6.07 -10.36
N LYS A 162 0.14 -5.25 -10.39
CA LYS A 162 0.06 -3.87 -10.88
C LYS A 162 -0.26 -3.80 -12.37
N ALA A 163 0.43 -4.57 -13.21
CA ALA A 163 0.15 -4.63 -14.65
C ALA A 163 -1.31 -5.01 -14.93
N SER A 164 -1.83 -5.96 -14.16
CA SER A 164 -3.22 -6.41 -14.22
C SER A 164 -4.23 -5.31 -13.84
N ALA A 165 -4.04 -4.67 -12.67
CA ALA A 165 -4.94 -3.64 -12.17
C ALA A 165 -5.01 -2.43 -13.13
N ASP A 166 -3.89 -2.09 -13.79
CA ASP A 166 -3.83 -1.00 -14.76
C ASP A 166 -4.58 -1.33 -16.06
N ALA A 167 -4.61 -2.58 -16.47
CA ALA A 167 -5.30 -3.03 -17.68
C ALA A 167 -6.84 -3.17 -17.51
N ALA A 168 -7.34 -3.20 -16.29
CA ALA A 168 -8.77 -3.29 -15.99
C ALA A 168 -9.53 -1.96 -16.13
N LYS A 169 -8.81 -0.87 -16.34
CA LYS A 169 -9.35 0.50 -16.45
C LYS A 169 -9.99 0.75 -17.80
#